data_b5e7845fdb8c9d6c6ebd87cd3146a716
#
_entry.id   b5e7845fdb8c9d6c6ebd87cd3146a716
#
_cell.length_a   1.000
_cell.length_b   1.000
_cell.length_c   1.000
_cell.angle_alpha   90.00
_cell.angle_beta   90.00
_cell.angle_gamma   90.00
#
_symmetry.space_group_name_H-M   'P 1'
#
loop_
_entity.id
_entity.type
_entity.pdbx_description
1 polymer ?
#
loop_
_entity_poly.entity_id
_entity_poly.type
_entity_poly.pdbx_seq_one_letter_code
_entity_poly.pdbx_strand_id
1 'polypeptide(L)'
;YNFPAYSVGEVKPLRGPGRREIGHGALAERALEPLIPSEEEFPYTIRLVSEVLSSNGSTSQASVCGSTLALLDAGVPIKRPAAGIAMGLITSEDLTEEEVLTDIQGIEDFFGDMDFKVAGTTEGITSIQVDTKIKGLSFNVIETAIKNARKARLHILDKINECIPAPKSE
;
A
#
# COMPACT_ATOMS: atom_id res chain seq x y z
N TYR A 1 -9.59 8.62 0.69
CA TYR A 1 -8.75 8.20 1.80
C TYR A 1 -8.80 9.24 2.91
N ASN A 2 -9.19 8.82 4.11
CA ASN A 2 -9.29 9.68 5.30
C ASN A 2 -8.30 9.20 6.37
N PHE A 3 -7.47 10.14 6.84
CA PHE A 3 -6.48 9.90 7.89
C PHE A 3 -6.66 10.93 9.01
N PRO A 4 -7.66 10.73 9.89
CA PRO A 4 -7.92 11.67 10.96
C PRO A 4 -6.81 11.66 12.02
N ALA A 5 -6.59 12.78 12.67
CA ALA A 5 -5.52 12.95 13.66
C ALA A 5 -5.58 11.93 14.79
N TYR A 6 -6.78 11.53 15.21
CA TYR A 6 -6.95 10.53 16.27
C TYR A 6 -6.38 9.15 15.93
N SER A 7 -6.22 8.81 14.63
CA SER A 7 -5.64 7.53 14.21
C SER A 7 -4.18 7.34 14.68
N VAL A 8 -3.50 8.42 14.99
CA VAL A 8 -2.13 8.45 15.55
C VAL A 8 -2.09 9.12 16.94
N GLY A 9 -3.24 9.22 17.62
CA GLY A 9 -3.32 9.78 18.96
C GLY A 9 -3.16 11.31 19.03
N GLU A 10 -3.28 12.03 17.91
CA GLU A 10 -3.16 13.49 17.87
C GLU A 10 -4.53 14.17 17.96
N VAL A 11 -4.55 15.39 18.51
CA VAL A 11 -5.70 16.27 18.50
C VAL A 11 -5.41 17.45 17.58
N LYS A 12 -6.15 17.52 16.47
CA LYS A 12 -6.04 18.62 15.48
C LYS A 12 -7.43 19.10 15.05
N PRO A 13 -7.59 20.37 14.66
CA PRO A 13 -8.82 20.84 14.05
C PRO A 13 -9.15 20.05 12.78
N LEU A 14 -10.41 19.72 12.60
CA LEU A 14 -10.90 19.14 11.33
C LEU A 14 -10.77 20.18 10.21
N ARG A 15 -10.00 19.83 9.20
CA ARG A 15 -9.79 20.61 7.97
C ARG A 15 -10.01 19.72 6.77
N GLY A 16 -10.01 20.28 5.57
CA GLY A 16 -10.00 19.50 4.34
C GLY A 16 -8.76 18.57 4.25
N PRO A 17 -8.73 17.65 3.26
CA PRO A 17 -7.70 16.64 3.12
C PRO A 17 -6.30 17.27 3.04
N GLY A 18 -5.38 16.76 3.82
CA GLY A 18 -3.97 17.13 3.80
C GLY A 18 -3.20 16.43 2.67
N ARG A 19 -1.91 16.79 2.50
CA ARG A 19 -1.05 16.18 1.48
C ARG A 19 -0.94 14.66 1.60
N ARG A 20 -0.90 14.15 2.83
CA ARG A 20 -0.87 12.70 3.11
C ARG A 20 -2.11 12.01 2.56
N GLU A 21 -3.27 12.56 2.84
CA GLU A 21 -4.54 11.98 2.40
C GLU A 21 -4.66 11.97 0.89
N ILE A 22 -4.28 13.06 0.23
CA ILE A 22 -4.26 13.15 -1.23
C ILE A 22 -3.26 12.16 -1.82
N GLY A 23 -2.03 12.11 -1.31
CA GLY A 23 -0.97 11.23 -1.82
C GLY A 23 -1.26 9.75 -1.59
N HIS A 24 -1.73 9.38 -0.40
CA HIS A 24 -2.07 7.99 -0.07
C HIS A 24 -3.31 7.51 -0.85
N GLY A 25 -4.33 8.37 -1.00
CA GLY A 25 -5.49 8.08 -1.84
C GLY A 25 -5.09 7.84 -3.30
N ALA A 26 -4.30 8.73 -3.89
CA ALA A 26 -3.81 8.58 -5.25
C ALA A 26 -2.93 7.33 -5.45
N LEU A 27 -2.13 6.95 -4.45
CA LEU A 27 -1.32 5.73 -4.51
C LEU A 27 -2.20 4.47 -4.54
N ALA A 28 -3.21 4.40 -3.67
CA ALA A 28 -4.16 3.28 -3.64
C ALA A 28 -4.99 3.21 -4.93
N GLU A 29 -5.46 4.35 -5.44
CA GLU A 29 -6.19 4.45 -6.70
C GLU A 29 -5.33 3.89 -7.85
N ARG A 30 -4.11 4.38 -8.04
CA ARG A 30 -3.20 3.89 -9.09
C ARG A 30 -2.87 2.41 -8.98
N ALA A 31 -2.82 1.88 -7.76
CA ALA A 31 -2.56 0.47 -7.53
C ALA A 31 -3.71 -0.43 -8.03
N LEU A 32 -4.94 0.07 -8.00
CA LEU A 32 -6.16 -0.68 -8.32
C LEU A 32 -6.71 -0.38 -9.71
N GLU A 33 -6.49 0.82 -10.24
CA GLU A 33 -7.02 1.27 -11.54
C GLU A 33 -6.80 0.27 -12.68
N PRO A 34 -5.61 -0.33 -12.88
CA PRO A 34 -5.39 -1.30 -13.95
C PRO A 34 -6.21 -2.59 -13.82
N LEU A 35 -6.77 -2.84 -12.64
CA LEU A 35 -7.48 -4.07 -12.28
C LEU A 35 -8.99 -3.93 -12.39
N ILE A 36 -9.49 -2.71 -12.49
CA ILE A 36 -10.92 -2.42 -12.61
C ILE A 36 -11.43 -2.95 -13.96
N PRO A 37 -12.63 -3.58 -13.99
CA PRO A 37 -13.27 -4.00 -15.23
C PRO A 37 -13.59 -2.82 -16.13
N SER A 38 -13.81 -3.09 -17.41
CA SER A 38 -14.30 -2.08 -18.35
C SER A 38 -15.73 -1.67 -18.04
N GLU A 39 -16.17 -0.50 -18.53
CA GLU A 39 -17.54 -0.03 -18.39
C GLU A 39 -18.55 -0.99 -19.06
N GLU A 40 -18.12 -1.69 -20.10
CA GLU A 40 -18.94 -2.71 -20.78
C GLU A 40 -19.17 -3.95 -19.92
N GLU A 41 -18.15 -4.36 -19.13
CA GLU A 41 -18.23 -5.51 -18.23
C GLU A 41 -18.92 -5.17 -16.92
N PHE A 42 -18.75 -3.94 -16.43
CA PHE A 42 -19.29 -3.47 -15.15
C PHE A 42 -19.74 -2.01 -15.25
N PRO A 43 -20.98 -1.73 -15.71
CA PRO A 43 -21.45 -0.38 -16.01
C PRO A 43 -21.86 0.42 -14.77
N TYR A 44 -21.07 0.39 -13.72
CA TYR A 44 -21.32 1.09 -12.47
C TYR A 44 -20.13 1.94 -12.05
N THR A 45 -20.41 3.09 -11.45
CA THR A 45 -19.39 3.92 -10.82
C THR A 45 -18.89 3.24 -9.54
N ILE A 46 -17.58 3.09 -9.42
CA ILE A 46 -16.94 2.52 -8.24
C ILE A 46 -16.39 3.66 -7.39
N ARG A 47 -16.78 3.71 -6.13
CA ARG A 47 -16.23 4.60 -5.12
C ARG A 47 -15.67 3.77 -3.97
N LEU A 48 -14.36 3.85 -3.76
CA LEU A 48 -13.68 3.23 -2.62
C LEU A 48 -13.41 4.28 -1.55
N VAL A 49 -13.81 4.01 -0.33
CA VAL A 49 -13.58 4.87 0.82
C VAL A 49 -12.75 4.13 1.85
N SER A 50 -11.58 4.66 2.18
CA SER A 50 -10.70 4.14 3.22
C SER A 50 -10.71 5.06 4.43
N GLU A 51 -11.16 4.55 5.56
CA GLU A 51 -11.19 5.24 6.86
C GLU A 51 -10.13 4.62 7.79
N VAL A 52 -9.10 5.39 8.11
CA VAL A 52 -8.04 4.94 9.03
C VAL A 52 -8.44 5.22 10.47
N LEU A 53 -8.73 4.17 11.22
CA LEU A 53 -9.13 4.27 12.62
C LEU A 53 -7.95 4.27 13.59
N SER A 54 -6.88 3.56 13.24
CA SER A 54 -5.63 3.48 13.99
C SER A 54 -4.48 3.20 13.06
N SER A 55 -3.31 3.76 13.31
CA SER A 55 -2.14 3.60 12.44
C SER A 55 -0.87 3.38 13.26
N ASN A 56 -0.07 2.42 12.77
CA ASN A 56 1.32 2.24 13.17
C ASN A 56 2.20 1.99 11.94
N GLY A 57 2.00 2.76 10.87
CA GLY A 57 2.72 2.67 9.59
C GLY A 57 1.87 2.13 8.45
N SER A 58 2.27 2.45 7.25
CA SER A 58 1.81 1.98 5.94
C SER A 58 0.31 1.82 5.69
N THR A 59 -0.49 2.77 6.17
CA THR A 59 -1.95 2.75 5.99
C THR A 59 -2.40 2.87 4.52
N SER A 60 -1.57 3.42 3.64
CA SER A 60 -1.84 3.44 2.19
C SER A 60 -1.82 2.03 1.60
N GLN A 61 -0.88 1.18 2.01
CA GLN A 61 -0.81 -0.20 1.53
C GLN A 61 -1.90 -1.07 2.16
N ALA A 62 -2.25 -0.83 3.41
CA ALA A 62 -3.44 -1.42 4.03
C ALA A 62 -4.72 -1.04 3.27
N SER A 63 -4.81 0.19 2.77
CA SER A 63 -5.95 0.64 1.95
C SER A 63 -6.04 -0.09 0.61
N VAL A 64 -4.91 -0.42 -0.04
CA VAL A 64 -4.90 -1.26 -1.25
C VAL A 64 -5.47 -2.64 -0.94
N CYS A 65 -5.02 -3.28 0.13
CA CYS A 65 -5.49 -4.60 0.55
C CYS A 65 -6.98 -4.58 0.93
N GLY A 66 -7.39 -3.62 1.75
CA GLY A 66 -8.79 -3.47 2.17
C GLY A 66 -9.73 -3.14 1.02
N SER A 67 -9.29 -2.30 0.07
CA SER A 67 -10.07 -1.99 -1.13
C SER A 67 -10.20 -3.20 -2.05
N THR A 68 -9.17 -4.02 -2.18
CA THR A 68 -9.26 -5.31 -2.91
C THR A 68 -10.33 -6.21 -2.30
N LEU A 69 -10.33 -6.38 -0.97
CA LEU A 69 -11.34 -7.17 -0.27
C LEU A 69 -12.75 -6.58 -0.47
N ALA A 70 -12.89 -5.24 -0.35
CA ALA A 70 -14.17 -4.56 -0.53
C ALA A 70 -14.72 -4.71 -1.97
N LEU A 71 -13.87 -4.64 -2.98
CA LEU A 71 -14.26 -4.87 -4.38
C LEU A 71 -14.75 -6.30 -4.61
N LEU A 72 -14.03 -7.28 -4.07
CA LEU A 72 -14.42 -8.69 -4.16
C LEU A 72 -15.73 -8.96 -3.39
N ASP A 73 -15.87 -8.37 -2.21
CA ASP A 73 -17.09 -8.50 -1.38
C ASP A 73 -18.31 -7.85 -2.03
N ALA A 74 -18.14 -6.75 -2.74
CA ALA A 74 -19.17 -6.08 -3.51
C ALA A 74 -19.49 -6.75 -4.87
N GLY A 75 -18.85 -7.87 -5.18
CA GLY A 75 -19.07 -8.58 -6.44
C GLY A 75 -18.49 -7.90 -7.69
N VAL A 76 -17.57 -6.93 -7.51
CA VAL A 76 -16.92 -6.29 -8.65
C VAL A 76 -15.95 -7.27 -9.32
N PRO A 77 -16.11 -7.56 -10.63
CA PRO A 77 -15.30 -8.54 -11.34
C PRO A 77 -13.90 -7.94 -11.68
N ILE A 78 -13.11 -7.62 -10.65
CA ILE A 78 -11.73 -7.15 -10.85
C ILE A 78 -10.90 -8.22 -11.54
N LYS A 79 -9.97 -7.79 -12.40
CA LYS A 79 -9.10 -8.71 -13.17
C LYS A 79 -8.29 -9.64 -12.28
N ARG A 80 -7.79 -9.14 -11.15
CA ARG A 80 -7.00 -9.86 -10.14
C ARG A 80 -6.99 -9.12 -8.81
N PRO A 81 -6.81 -9.82 -7.68
CA PRO A 81 -6.52 -9.19 -6.40
C PRO A 81 -5.18 -8.44 -6.42
N ALA A 82 -5.10 -7.31 -5.73
CA ALA A 82 -3.86 -6.61 -5.44
C ALA A 82 -3.60 -6.55 -3.94
N ALA A 83 -2.32 -6.57 -3.59
CA ALA A 83 -1.85 -6.30 -2.24
C ALA A 83 -0.73 -5.27 -2.27
N GLY A 84 -0.51 -4.59 -1.17
CA GLY A 84 0.55 -3.62 -1.00
C GLY A 84 1.37 -3.90 0.24
N ILE A 85 2.65 -3.51 0.20
CA ILE A 85 3.61 -3.61 1.30
C ILE A 85 4.51 -2.38 1.31
N ALA A 86 5.00 -1.98 2.49
CA ALA A 86 6.05 -0.99 2.64
C ALA A 86 7.35 -1.66 3.08
N MET A 87 8.44 -1.25 2.43
CA MET A 87 9.78 -1.66 2.73
C MET A 87 10.52 -0.47 3.33
N GLY A 88 11.36 -0.71 4.32
CA GLY A 88 12.23 0.29 4.92
C GLY A 88 13.70 0.04 4.62
N LEU A 89 14.53 1.01 4.97
CA LEU A 89 15.98 0.89 4.97
C LEU A 89 16.53 1.54 6.24
N ILE A 90 17.45 0.86 6.86
CA ILE A 90 18.30 1.43 7.91
C ILE A 90 19.74 1.31 7.45
N THR A 91 20.50 2.40 7.55
CA THR A 91 21.92 2.43 7.24
C THR A 91 22.74 2.83 8.46
N SER A 92 23.99 2.38 8.51
CA SER A 92 24.96 2.91 9.47
C SER A 92 25.31 4.37 9.16
N GLU A 93 25.82 5.13 10.14
CA GLU A 93 26.20 6.53 9.96
C GLU A 93 27.24 6.73 8.83
N ASP A 94 28.12 5.78 8.64
CA ASP A 94 29.14 5.79 7.57
C ASP A 94 28.66 5.17 6.24
N LEU A 95 27.39 4.74 6.17
CA LEU A 95 26.76 4.10 5.01
C LEU A 95 27.46 2.82 4.55
N THR A 96 28.17 2.12 5.43
CA THR A 96 28.86 0.86 5.11
C THR A 96 27.97 -0.36 5.31
N GLU A 97 26.96 -0.26 6.18
CA GLU A 97 26.01 -1.32 6.45
C GLU A 97 24.59 -0.86 6.06
N GLU A 98 23.88 -1.71 5.34
CA GLU A 98 22.51 -1.44 4.83
C GLU A 98 21.63 -2.64 5.17
N GLU A 99 20.46 -2.39 5.83
CA GLU A 99 19.47 -3.42 6.14
C GLU A 99 18.10 -3.02 5.58
N VAL A 100 17.55 -3.87 4.72
CA VAL A 100 16.22 -3.68 4.12
C VAL A 100 15.15 -4.34 4.99
N LEU A 101 14.26 -3.53 5.57
CA LEU A 101 13.16 -3.98 6.40
C LEU A 101 11.92 -4.29 5.56
N THR A 102 11.18 -5.33 5.96
CA THR A 102 9.90 -5.71 5.35
C THR A 102 8.78 -5.43 6.33
N ASP A 103 7.78 -4.64 5.90
CA ASP A 103 6.64 -4.20 6.70
C ASP A 103 7.06 -3.33 7.89
N ILE A 104 7.16 -2.03 7.65
CA ILE A 104 7.71 -1.07 8.61
C ILE A 104 6.63 -0.49 9.55
N GLN A 105 6.99 -0.34 10.82
CA GLN A 105 6.21 0.39 11.81
C GLN A 105 6.43 1.90 11.68
N GLY A 106 5.56 2.69 12.34
CA GLY A 106 5.66 4.15 12.30
C GLY A 106 7.00 4.70 12.81
N ILE A 107 7.64 4.04 13.80
CA ILE A 107 8.96 4.41 14.29
C ILE A 107 10.06 4.12 13.25
N GLU A 108 9.96 3.04 12.53
CA GLU A 108 10.90 2.64 11.47
C GLU A 108 10.73 3.54 10.24
N ASP A 109 9.49 3.97 9.91
CA ASP A 109 9.23 4.99 8.88
C ASP A 109 9.83 6.35 9.28
N PHE A 110 9.73 6.73 10.57
CA PHE A 110 10.22 8.01 11.05
C PHE A 110 11.75 8.11 11.08
N PHE A 111 12.42 7.09 11.58
CA PHE A 111 13.89 7.06 11.74
C PHE A 111 14.62 6.38 10.58
N GLY A 112 13.95 5.57 9.78
CA GLY A 112 14.53 4.89 8.65
C GLY A 112 14.92 5.84 7.51
N ASP A 113 15.76 5.38 6.61
CA ASP A 113 16.37 6.15 5.52
C ASP A 113 15.57 6.05 4.21
N MET A 114 14.65 5.09 4.11
CA MET A 114 13.80 4.86 2.94
C MET A 114 12.41 4.38 3.37
N ASP A 115 11.38 4.88 2.69
CA ASP A 115 10.03 4.33 2.64
C ASP A 115 9.73 3.94 1.19
N PHE A 116 9.71 2.62 0.92
CA PHE A 116 9.56 2.05 -0.41
C PHE A 116 8.28 1.23 -0.47
N LYS A 117 7.22 1.81 -1.02
CA LYS A 117 5.90 1.20 -1.10
C LYS A 117 5.70 0.53 -2.46
N VAL A 118 5.27 -0.73 -2.43
CA VAL A 118 5.03 -1.53 -3.63
C VAL A 118 3.67 -2.19 -3.54
N ALA A 119 2.82 -1.94 -4.51
CA ALA A 119 1.55 -2.63 -4.68
C ALA A 119 1.50 -3.39 -6.01
N GLY A 120 0.72 -4.46 -6.06
CA GLY A 120 0.54 -5.24 -7.28
C GLY A 120 -0.13 -6.59 -7.04
N THR A 121 -0.22 -7.33 -8.12
CA THR A 121 -0.84 -8.66 -8.22
C THR A 121 0.20 -9.78 -8.13
N THR A 122 -0.23 -11.00 -8.35
CA THR A 122 0.68 -12.15 -8.53
C THR A 122 1.58 -12.02 -9.76
N GLU A 123 1.12 -11.32 -10.80
CA GLU A 123 1.83 -11.20 -12.08
C GLU A 123 2.79 -10.02 -12.12
N GLY A 124 2.46 -8.90 -11.47
CA GLY A 124 3.28 -7.72 -11.59
C GLY A 124 2.95 -6.62 -10.59
N ILE A 125 3.76 -5.58 -10.64
CA ILE A 125 3.61 -4.37 -9.85
C ILE A 125 2.66 -3.43 -10.57
N THR A 126 1.71 -2.85 -9.84
CA THR A 126 0.77 -1.85 -10.35
C THR A 126 1.08 -0.45 -9.86
N SER A 127 1.77 -0.32 -8.71
CA SER A 127 2.14 0.98 -8.17
C SER A 127 3.40 0.89 -7.31
N ILE A 128 4.25 1.91 -7.42
CA ILE A 128 5.44 2.11 -6.58
C ILE A 128 5.46 3.57 -6.11
N GLN A 129 5.83 3.77 -4.85
CA GLN A 129 6.23 5.06 -4.31
C GLN A 129 7.51 4.88 -3.52
N VAL A 130 8.48 5.75 -3.77
CA VAL A 130 9.75 5.78 -3.03
C VAL A 130 9.94 7.17 -2.43
N ASP A 131 10.25 7.21 -1.15
CA ASP A 131 10.71 8.38 -0.43
C ASP A 131 12.02 8.04 0.28
N THR A 132 13.04 8.89 0.13
CA THR A 132 14.36 8.67 0.69
C THR A 132 14.86 9.88 1.45
N LYS A 133 15.49 9.67 2.60
CA LYS A 133 16.12 10.72 3.41
C LYS A 133 17.61 10.84 3.16
N ILE A 134 18.20 9.89 2.41
CA ILE A 134 19.60 9.85 2.00
C ILE A 134 19.75 10.23 0.52
N LYS A 135 20.97 10.57 0.08
CA LYS A 135 21.22 11.12 -1.26
C LYS A 135 21.06 10.15 -2.43
N GLY A 136 20.75 8.90 -2.17
CA GLY A 136 20.53 7.88 -3.18
C GLY A 136 20.47 6.50 -2.56
N LEU A 137 19.99 5.53 -3.33
CA LEU A 137 19.92 4.12 -2.96
C LEU A 137 20.88 3.32 -3.84
N SER A 138 21.55 2.34 -3.26
CA SER A 138 22.34 1.40 -4.04
C SER A 138 21.43 0.50 -4.88
N PHE A 139 21.91 0.03 -6.03
CA PHE A 139 21.14 -0.94 -6.84
C PHE A 139 20.84 -2.23 -6.06
N ASN A 140 21.71 -2.63 -5.16
CA ASN A 140 21.52 -3.80 -4.30
C ASN A 140 20.34 -3.61 -3.35
N VAL A 141 20.23 -2.43 -2.72
CA VAL A 141 19.08 -2.09 -1.86
C VAL A 141 17.77 -2.12 -2.65
N ILE A 142 17.73 -1.51 -3.84
CA ILE A 142 16.52 -1.50 -4.70
C ILE A 142 16.12 -2.91 -5.10
N GLU A 143 17.09 -3.72 -5.55
CA GLU A 143 16.83 -5.10 -5.95
C GLU A 143 16.32 -5.95 -4.78
N THR A 144 16.94 -5.81 -3.61
CA THR A 144 16.55 -6.50 -2.38
C THR A 144 15.15 -6.07 -1.93
N ALA A 145 14.86 -4.77 -1.93
CA ALA A 145 13.54 -4.24 -1.58
C ALA A 145 12.44 -4.80 -2.51
N ILE A 146 12.67 -4.81 -3.82
CA ILE A 146 11.70 -5.34 -4.79
C ILE A 146 11.48 -6.85 -4.60
N LYS A 147 12.54 -7.62 -4.39
CA LYS A 147 12.46 -9.08 -4.15
C LYS A 147 11.69 -9.39 -2.87
N ASN A 148 12.02 -8.71 -1.77
CA ASN A 148 11.35 -8.89 -0.49
C ASN A 148 9.89 -8.41 -0.54
N ALA A 149 9.63 -7.27 -1.18
CA ALA A 149 8.27 -6.77 -1.41
C ALA A 149 7.43 -7.77 -2.22
N ARG A 150 8.00 -8.42 -3.23
CA ARG A 150 7.29 -9.48 -3.97
C ARG A 150 6.90 -10.65 -3.07
N LYS A 151 7.83 -11.13 -2.25
CA LYS A 151 7.58 -12.23 -1.32
C LYS A 151 6.48 -11.87 -0.32
N ALA A 152 6.54 -10.69 0.27
CA ALA A 152 5.55 -10.21 1.24
C ALA A 152 4.16 -10.02 0.58
N ARG A 153 4.09 -9.43 -0.62
CA ARG A 153 2.83 -9.27 -1.35
C ARG A 153 2.16 -10.60 -1.69
N LEU A 154 2.94 -11.59 -2.14
CA LEU A 154 2.40 -12.92 -2.44
C LEU A 154 1.78 -13.55 -1.17
N HIS A 155 2.45 -13.44 -0.02
CA HIS A 155 1.91 -13.90 1.25
C HIS A 155 0.60 -13.19 1.63
N ILE A 156 0.53 -11.86 1.45
CA ILE A 156 -0.70 -11.10 1.70
C ILE A 156 -1.81 -11.50 0.72
N LEU A 157 -1.49 -11.68 -0.56
CA LEU A 157 -2.45 -12.15 -1.56
C LEU A 157 -3.01 -13.52 -1.23
N ASP A 158 -2.20 -14.43 -0.69
CA ASP A 158 -2.68 -15.73 -0.20
C ASP A 158 -3.71 -15.53 0.91
N LYS A 159 -3.47 -14.61 1.85
CA LYS A 159 -4.45 -14.28 2.92
C LYS A 159 -5.72 -13.64 2.39
N ILE A 160 -5.63 -12.77 1.40
CA ILE A 160 -6.79 -12.20 0.72
C ILE A 160 -7.62 -13.31 0.06
N ASN A 161 -6.96 -14.22 -0.68
CA ASN A 161 -7.62 -15.35 -1.35
C ASN A 161 -8.22 -16.37 -0.38
N GLU A 162 -7.59 -16.60 0.78
CA GLU A 162 -8.17 -17.42 1.85
C GLU A 162 -9.47 -16.80 2.40
N CYS A 163 -9.55 -15.47 2.45
CA CYS A 163 -10.70 -14.73 2.96
C CYS A 163 -11.83 -14.65 1.91
N ILE A 164 -11.51 -14.15 0.71
CA ILE A 164 -12.47 -14.00 -0.41
C ILE A 164 -11.78 -14.44 -1.70
N PRO A 165 -11.99 -15.70 -2.14
CA PRO A 165 -11.26 -16.26 -3.27
C PRO A 165 -11.71 -15.75 -4.64
N ALA A 166 -12.91 -15.17 -4.73
CA ALA A 166 -13.49 -14.62 -5.96
C ALA A 166 -14.51 -13.53 -5.64
N PRO A 167 -14.87 -12.67 -6.61
CA PRO A 167 -15.98 -11.74 -6.44
C PRO A 167 -17.25 -12.50 -6.02
N LYS A 168 -17.93 -11.98 -4.99
CA LYS A 168 -19.19 -12.58 -4.54
C LYS A 168 -20.24 -12.48 -5.65
N SER A 169 -20.91 -13.59 -5.91
CA SER A 169 -22.21 -13.56 -6.59
C SER A 169 -23.27 -13.18 -5.56
N GLU A 170 -24.26 -12.36 -5.94
CA GLU A 170 -25.40 -12.00 -5.07
C GLU A 170 -25.86 -13.12 -4.15
#